data_fa2152ecd7aa760719792680e9950a9b
#
_entry.id   fa2152ecd7aa760719792680e9950a9b
#
_cell.length_a   1.000
_cell.length_b   1.000
_cell.length_c   1.000
_cell.angle_alpha   90.00
_cell.angle_beta   90.00
_cell.angle_gamma   90.00
#
_symmetry.space_group_name_H-M   'P 1'
#
loop_
_entity.id
_entity.type
_entity.pdbx_description
1 polymer ?
#
loop_
_entity_poly.entity_id
_entity_poly.type
_entity_poly.pdbx_seq_one_letter_code
_entity_poly.pdbx_strand_id
1 'polypeptide(L)'
;SSGLRDAAVQAISSPGKTVHARRVVLRRDGEWLRVQLPSKRQLCYLAPRVSDDGEISYMGVNQYTRKWQRTKTYGGKIFENLCQAVARDVLFYNAPAVEAAGYDIVLSIHDELIT
;
A
#
# COMPACT_ATOMS: atom_id res chain seq x y z
N SER A 1 0.32 -17.40 0.85
CA SER A 1 0.76 -16.63 -0.29
C SER A 1 1.47 -15.36 0.17
N SER A 2 2.37 -14.89 -0.64
CA SER A 2 3.20 -13.73 -0.32
C SER A 2 2.71 -12.46 -1.03
N GLY A 3 1.41 -12.28 -1.11
CA GLY A 3 0.83 -11.12 -1.77
C GLY A 3 1.06 -9.83 -1.01
N LEU A 4 0.72 -8.72 -1.64
CA LEU A 4 0.89 -7.39 -1.04
C LEU A 4 0.00 -7.20 0.18
N ARG A 5 -1.21 -7.76 0.16
CA ARG A 5 -2.11 -7.69 1.31
C ARG A 5 -1.51 -8.37 2.53
N ASP A 6 -0.98 -9.58 2.34
CA ASP A 6 -0.33 -10.32 3.42
C ASP A 6 0.87 -9.56 3.96
N ALA A 7 1.64 -8.94 3.07
CA ALA A 7 2.79 -8.14 3.45
C ALA A 7 2.37 -6.93 4.28
N ALA A 8 1.28 -6.26 3.90
CA ALA A 8 0.77 -5.12 4.65
C ALA A 8 0.29 -5.54 6.04
N VAL A 9 -0.45 -6.65 6.13
CA VAL A 9 -0.90 -7.18 7.42
C VAL A 9 0.30 -7.51 8.30
N GLN A 10 1.30 -8.17 7.73
CA GLN A 10 2.51 -8.54 8.47
C GLN A 10 3.25 -7.30 8.99
N ALA A 11 3.40 -6.28 8.15
CA ALA A 11 4.08 -5.05 8.54
C ALA A 11 3.34 -4.32 9.66
N ILE A 12 2.01 -4.24 9.59
CA ILE A 12 1.19 -3.60 10.61
C ILE A 12 1.28 -4.35 11.92
N SER A 13 1.27 -5.68 11.86
CA SER A 13 1.26 -6.53 13.05
C SER A 13 2.63 -6.66 13.70
N SER A 14 3.70 -6.27 13.01
CA SER A 14 5.07 -6.37 13.52
C SER A 14 5.78 -5.02 13.38
N PRO A 15 5.46 -4.04 14.26
CA PRO A 15 6.07 -2.71 14.17
C PRO A 15 7.59 -2.79 14.18
N GLY A 16 8.23 -1.99 13.33
CA GLY A 16 9.68 -1.94 13.22
C GLY A 16 10.28 -2.98 12.31
N LYS A 17 9.50 -3.95 11.84
CA LYS A 17 10.00 -4.98 10.92
C LYS A 17 9.80 -4.54 9.47
N THR A 18 10.86 -4.63 8.68
CA THR A 18 10.79 -4.34 7.25
C THR A 18 10.29 -5.57 6.50
N VAL A 19 9.28 -5.39 5.67
CA VAL A 19 8.69 -6.46 4.86
C VAL A 19 8.84 -6.12 3.39
N HIS A 20 9.37 -7.05 2.61
CA HIS A 20 9.55 -6.88 1.17
C HIS A 20 8.54 -7.71 0.41
N ALA A 21 7.87 -7.10 -0.55
CA ALA A 21 6.91 -7.81 -1.39
C ALA A 21 6.80 -7.12 -2.75
N ARG A 22 7.03 -7.86 -3.83
CA ARG A 22 6.78 -7.37 -5.19
C ARG A 22 7.39 -5.99 -5.48
N ARG A 23 8.65 -5.78 -5.12
CA ARG A 23 9.39 -4.54 -5.35
C ARG A 23 8.90 -3.36 -4.51
N VAL A 24 8.07 -3.65 -3.52
CA VAL A 24 7.55 -2.67 -2.57
C VAL A 24 8.12 -3.02 -1.21
N VAL A 25 8.49 -2.01 -0.44
CA VAL A 25 9.01 -2.21 0.92
C VAL A 25 8.04 -1.60 1.91
N LEU A 26 7.58 -2.40 2.86
CA LEU A 26 6.61 -1.97 3.86
C LEU A 26 7.22 -2.03 5.24
N ARG A 27 6.90 -1.02 6.05
CA ARG A 27 7.36 -0.98 7.43
C ARG A 27 6.44 -0.11 8.26
N ARG A 28 6.10 -0.56 9.44
CA ARG A 28 5.37 0.26 10.40
C ARG A 28 6.35 0.90 11.38
N ASP A 29 6.42 2.22 11.33
CA ASP A 29 7.24 3.01 12.24
C ASP A 29 6.30 3.76 13.19
N GLY A 30 6.16 3.26 14.43
CA GLY A 30 5.22 3.82 15.39
C GLY A 30 3.79 3.71 14.86
N GLU A 31 3.14 4.84 14.67
CA GLU A 31 1.76 4.89 14.18
C GLU A 31 1.67 5.09 12.66
N TRP A 32 2.79 4.95 11.93
CA TRP A 32 2.79 5.13 10.49
C TRP A 32 3.14 3.85 9.77
N LEU A 33 2.28 3.43 8.85
CA LEU A 33 2.64 2.41 7.88
C LEU A 33 3.26 3.11 6.68
N ARG A 34 4.51 2.78 6.38
CA ARG A 34 5.23 3.34 5.24
C ARG A 34 5.35 2.30 4.14
N VAL A 35 4.97 2.68 2.93
CA VAL A 35 5.06 1.81 1.76
C VAL A 35 5.97 2.50 0.76
N GLN A 36 7.17 1.96 0.58
CA GLN A 36 8.15 2.54 -0.33
C GLN A 36 8.01 1.92 -1.71
N LEU A 37 7.86 2.79 -2.71
CA LEU A 37 7.75 2.41 -4.11
C LEU A 37 9.13 2.21 -4.74
N PRO A 38 9.21 1.57 -5.92
CA PRO A 38 10.49 1.44 -6.63
C PRO A 38 11.17 2.78 -6.92
N SER A 39 10.41 3.84 -7.06
CA SER A 39 10.93 5.20 -7.27
C SER A 39 11.57 5.79 -6.02
N LYS A 40 11.47 5.11 -4.87
CA LYS A 40 11.88 5.54 -3.54
C LYS A 40 10.91 6.50 -2.88
N ARG A 41 9.84 6.92 -3.56
CA ARG A 41 8.76 7.67 -2.90
C ARG A 41 8.04 6.76 -1.91
N GLN A 42 7.48 7.36 -0.88
CA GLN A 42 6.75 6.62 0.15
C GLN A 42 5.30 7.07 0.23
N LEU A 43 4.41 6.10 0.38
CA LEU A 43 3.04 6.33 0.81
C LEU A 43 2.98 6.09 2.31
N CYS A 44 2.30 6.98 3.04
CA CYS A 44 2.24 6.89 4.49
C CYS A 44 0.79 6.83 4.95
N TYR A 45 0.48 5.87 5.82
CA TYR A 45 -0.87 5.65 6.34
C TYR A 45 -0.82 5.73 7.86
N LEU A 46 -1.61 6.63 8.44
CA LEU A 46 -1.60 6.90 9.87
C LEU A 46 -2.50 5.92 10.63
N ALA A 47 -2.03 5.48 11.77
CA ALA A 47 -2.77 4.60 12.69
C ALA A 47 -3.35 3.38 11.98
N PRO A 48 -2.51 2.58 11.29
CA PRO A 48 -3.00 1.41 10.58
C PRO A 48 -3.48 0.35 11.56
N ARG A 49 -4.56 -0.34 11.21
CA ARG A 49 -5.10 -1.44 12.01
C ARG A 49 -5.58 -2.56 11.10
N VAL A 50 -5.54 -3.77 11.65
CA VAL A 50 -6.06 -4.94 10.96
C VAL A 50 -7.16 -5.51 11.85
N SER A 51 -8.35 -5.65 11.28
CA SER A 51 -9.48 -6.24 12.01
C SER A 51 -9.37 -7.75 12.06
N ASP A 52 -10.27 -8.38 12.83
CA ASP A 52 -10.27 -9.84 13.01
C ASP A 52 -10.47 -10.57 11.67
N ASP A 53 -11.19 -9.96 10.73
CA ASP A 53 -11.43 -10.55 9.41
C ASP A 53 -10.34 -10.16 8.39
N GLY A 54 -9.27 -9.51 8.82
CA GLY A 54 -8.16 -9.17 7.95
C GLY A 54 -8.32 -7.88 7.16
N GLU A 55 -9.35 -7.08 7.45
CA GLU A 55 -9.52 -5.78 6.81
C GLU A 55 -8.55 -4.76 7.39
N ILE A 56 -7.95 -3.97 6.52
CA ILE A 56 -7.01 -2.92 6.90
C ILE A 56 -7.74 -1.59 6.96
N SER A 57 -7.46 -0.80 7.97
CA SER A 57 -8.00 0.56 8.10
C SER A 57 -6.90 1.52 8.53
N TYR A 58 -7.09 2.79 8.27
CA TYR A 58 -6.16 3.84 8.65
C TYR A 58 -6.93 5.16 8.85
N MET A 59 -6.29 6.14 9.47
CA MET A 59 -6.91 7.46 9.68
C MET A 59 -6.65 8.34 8.48
N GLY A 60 -7.69 8.99 8.01
CA GLY A 60 -7.59 9.89 6.87
C GLY A 60 -8.81 10.79 6.77
N VAL A 61 -8.78 11.69 5.79
CA VAL A 61 -9.88 12.60 5.52
C VAL A 61 -10.85 11.93 4.55
N ASN A 62 -12.11 11.81 4.96
CA ASN A 62 -13.16 11.28 4.09
C ASN A 62 -13.47 12.32 3.01
N GLN A 63 -13.43 11.89 1.73
CA GLN A 63 -13.62 12.83 0.61
C GLN A 63 -15.04 13.38 0.53
N TYR A 64 -16.01 12.70 1.09
CA TYR A 64 -17.41 13.14 1.01
C TYR A 64 -17.78 14.04 2.19
N THR A 65 -17.45 13.63 3.41
CA THR A 65 -17.78 14.39 4.62
C THR A 65 -16.75 15.45 4.96
N ARG A 66 -15.55 15.34 4.38
CA ARG A 66 -14.41 16.22 4.67
C ARG A 66 -13.94 16.12 6.13
N LYS A 67 -14.30 15.06 6.81
CA LYS A 67 -13.93 14.84 8.21
C LYS A 67 -12.78 13.88 8.32
N TRP A 68 -11.94 14.09 9.32
CA TRP A 68 -10.87 13.19 9.70
C TRP A 68 -11.50 11.98 10.39
N GLN A 69 -11.35 10.82 9.83
CA GLN A 69 -11.97 9.61 10.36
C GLN A 69 -11.21 8.36 9.93
N ARG A 70 -11.57 7.24 10.55
CA ARG A 70 -10.99 5.96 10.18
C ARG A 70 -11.58 5.48 8.86
N THR A 71 -10.70 5.20 7.91
CA THR A 71 -11.08 4.76 6.57
C THR A 71 -10.75 3.28 6.44
N LYS A 72 -11.73 2.48 6.09
CA LYS A 72 -11.53 1.05 5.82
C LYS A 72 -11.16 0.84 4.36
N THR A 73 -10.32 -0.16 4.11
CA THR A 73 -9.85 -0.44 2.76
C THR A 73 -10.63 -1.59 2.14
N TYR A 74 -11.92 -1.43 2.02
CA TYR A 74 -12.75 -2.45 1.40
C TYR A 74 -12.26 -2.76 -0.01
N GLY A 75 -12.18 -4.06 -0.33
CA GLY A 75 -11.86 -4.48 -1.68
C GLY A 75 -10.54 -3.98 -2.21
N GLY A 76 -9.60 -3.62 -1.34
CA GLY A 76 -8.27 -3.25 -1.79
C GLY A 76 -8.06 -1.76 -2.07
N LYS A 77 -8.78 -0.88 -1.36
CA LYS A 77 -8.60 0.57 -1.52
C LYS A 77 -7.14 1.02 -1.38
N ILE A 78 -6.41 0.44 -0.44
CA ILE A 78 -5.00 0.76 -0.25
C ILE A 78 -4.18 0.39 -1.50
N PHE A 79 -4.55 -0.70 -2.17
CA PHE A 79 -3.86 -1.15 -3.38
C PHE A 79 -4.23 -0.30 -4.59
N GLU A 80 -5.46 0.23 -4.62
CA GLU A 80 -5.87 1.19 -5.63
C GLU A 80 -5.02 2.45 -5.53
N ASN A 81 -4.80 2.95 -4.31
CA ASN A 81 -3.93 4.09 -4.08
C ASN A 81 -2.49 3.80 -4.52
N LEU A 82 -2.02 2.58 -4.27
CA LEU A 82 -0.69 2.15 -4.68
C LEU A 82 -0.56 2.13 -6.20
N CYS A 83 -1.57 1.60 -6.90
CA CYS A 83 -1.58 1.59 -8.37
C CYS A 83 -1.53 3.00 -8.94
N GLN A 84 -2.31 3.92 -8.37
CA GLN A 84 -2.31 5.31 -8.83
C GLN A 84 -0.96 5.98 -8.62
N ALA A 85 -0.34 5.74 -7.46
CA ALA A 85 0.98 6.31 -7.15
C ALA A 85 2.05 5.77 -8.09
N VAL A 86 2.02 4.47 -8.38
CA VAL A 86 2.95 3.83 -9.31
C VAL A 86 2.77 4.41 -10.70
N ALA A 87 1.53 4.59 -11.15
CA ALA A 87 1.26 5.18 -12.47
C ALA A 87 1.82 6.60 -12.58
N ARG A 88 1.66 7.39 -11.53
CA ARG A 88 2.23 8.75 -11.51
C ARG A 88 3.76 8.72 -11.58
N ASP A 89 4.40 7.77 -10.89
CA ASP A 89 5.86 7.64 -10.92
C ASP A 89 6.35 7.26 -12.32
N VAL A 90 5.66 6.35 -13.00
CA VAL A 90 6.00 5.96 -14.36
C VAL A 90 5.98 7.17 -15.29
N LEU A 91 4.93 7.98 -15.19
CA LEU A 91 4.81 9.18 -16.02
C LEU A 91 5.86 10.24 -15.66
N PHE A 92 6.11 10.43 -14.37
CA PHE A 92 7.03 11.46 -13.90
C PHE A 92 8.49 11.15 -14.25
N TYR A 93 8.93 9.93 -13.92
CA TYR A 93 10.34 9.56 -14.10
C TYR A 93 10.68 9.15 -15.51
N ASN A 94 9.71 8.60 -16.24
CA ASN A 94 9.91 8.15 -17.62
C ASN A 94 11.16 7.27 -17.76
N ALA A 95 11.39 6.38 -16.79
CA ALA A 95 12.54 5.51 -16.75
C ALA A 95 12.12 4.05 -16.94
N PRO A 96 12.80 3.29 -17.81
CA PRO A 96 12.42 1.89 -18.07
C PRO A 96 12.39 1.01 -16.82
N ALA A 97 13.31 1.23 -15.87
CA ALA A 97 13.34 0.43 -14.65
C ALA A 97 12.12 0.72 -13.76
N VAL A 98 11.69 1.98 -13.66
CA VAL A 98 10.50 2.37 -12.89
C VAL A 98 9.25 1.82 -13.58
N GLU A 99 9.19 1.91 -14.90
CA GLU A 99 8.06 1.39 -15.68
C GLU A 99 7.91 -0.11 -15.50
N ALA A 100 9.00 -0.87 -15.64
CA ALA A 100 8.97 -2.33 -15.48
C ALA A 100 8.55 -2.74 -14.08
N ALA A 101 9.09 -2.07 -13.05
CA ALA A 101 8.72 -2.34 -11.67
C ALA A 101 7.28 -2.00 -11.39
N GLY A 102 6.79 -0.89 -11.93
CA GLY A 102 5.40 -0.46 -11.78
C GLY A 102 4.43 -1.45 -12.41
N TYR A 103 4.75 -1.93 -13.61
CA TYR A 103 3.93 -2.92 -14.30
C TYR A 103 3.81 -4.21 -13.47
N ASP A 104 4.92 -4.67 -12.91
CA ASP A 104 4.95 -5.86 -12.08
C ASP A 104 4.06 -5.70 -10.83
N ILE A 105 4.10 -4.53 -10.21
CA ILE A 105 3.25 -4.23 -9.03
C ILE A 105 1.78 -4.26 -9.42
N VAL A 106 1.40 -3.60 -10.51
CA VAL A 106 0.00 -3.53 -10.96
C VAL A 106 -0.54 -4.93 -11.27
N LEU A 107 0.25 -5.76 -11.95
CA LEU A 107 -0.15 -7.14 -12.25
C LEU A 107 -0.34 -7.95 -10.97
N SER A 108 0.54 -7.77 -9.98
CA SER A 108 0.45 -8.47 -8.70
C SER A 108 -0.83 -8.11 -7.95
N ILE A 109 -1.19 -6.84 -7.94
CA ILE A 109 -2.41 -6.36 -7.29
C ILE A 109 -3.63 -6.92 -8.01
N HIS A 110 -3.61 -6.90 -9.35
CA HIS A 110 -4.71 -7.44 -10.14
C HIS A 110 -4.95 -8.92 -9.83
N ASP A 111 -3.89 -9.70 -9.74
CA ASP A 111 -3.98 -11.11 -9.40
C ASP A 111 -4.61 -11.32 -8.02
N GLU A 112 -4.27 -10.50 -7.04
CA GLU A 112 -4.85 -10.60 -5.70
C GLU A 112 -6.34 -10.29 -5.69
N LEU A 113 -6.77 -9.31 -6.49
CA LEU A 113 -8.17 -8.87 -6.47
C LEU A 113 -9.11 -9.86 -7.15
N ILE A 114 -8.61 -10.69 -8.06
CA ILE A 114 -9.47 -11.66 -8.77
C ILE A 114 -9.47 -13.03 -8.13
N THR A 115 -8.70 -13.24 -7.07
CA THR A 115 -8.74 -14.50 -6.30
C THR A 115 -9.49 -14.31 -4.96
#